data_eddf475bb0ea77284b482e758203f3ef
#
_entry.id   eddf475bb0ea77284b482e758203f3ef
#
_cell.length_a   1.000
_cell.length_b   1.000
_cell.length_c   1.000
_cell.angle_alpha   90.00
_cell.angle_beta   90.00
_cell.angle_gamma   90.00
#
_symmetry.space_group_name_H-M   'P 1'
#
loop_
_entity.id
_entity.type
_entity.pdbx_description
1 polymer ?
#
loop_
_entity_poly.entity_id
_entity_poly.type
_entity_poly.pdbx_seq_one_letter_code
_entity_poly.pdbx_strand_id
1 'polypeptide(L)'
;MVDPAVRRKAYLEANLTFASDKITWVSDLNDTREVQMSWEQPIHTKAAELCVEAGDHVLECGFGMGMLADAIQARNPASHTITESHPELITKAKAWAVGKSNVRIVEDTWYTLLSEHHTRYDAIFQLFAYADNLLHTKFRHFARNKAKPNCKVTWWNFTAGTTDPFMLFDCPEPTSWA
;
A
#
# COMPACT_ATOMS: atom_id res chain seq x y z
N MET A 1 -16.93 20.03 2.13
CA MET A 1 -15.93 18.92 2.08
C MET A 1 -16.69 17.70 1.58
N VAL A 2 -16.23 17.07 0.49
CA VAL A 2 -16.93 15.88 -0.07
C VAL A 2 -16.67 14.70 0.85
N ASP A 3 -17.71 13.89 1.13
CA ASP A 3 -17.62 12.68 1.95
C ASP A 3 -16.55 11.71 1.39
N PRO A 4 -15.63 11.21 2.21
CA PRO A 4 -14.62 10.23 1.78
C PRO A 4 -15.21 8.98 1.12
N ALA A 5 -16.39 8.52 1.54
CA ALA A 5 -17.07 7.38 0.94
C ALA A 5 -17.53 7.68 -0.50
N VAL A 6 -18.00 8.91 -0.76
CA VAL A 6 -18.40 9.35 -2.10
C VAL A 6 -17.18 9.43 -3.02
N ARG A 7 -16.05 9.98 -2.53
CA ARG A 7 -14.80 10.03 -3.30
C ARG A 7 -14.26 8.66 -3.63
N ARG A 8 -14.32 7.74 -2.67
CA ARG A 8 -13.89 6.35 -2.90
C ARG A 8 -14.75 5.69 -3.97
N LYS A 9 -16.07 5.85 -3.91
CA LYS A 9 -16.97 5.30 -4.92
C LYS A 9 -16.65 5.86 -6.30
N ALA A 10 -16.52 7.18 -6.43
CA ALA A 10 -16.17 7.83 -7.69
C ALA A 10 -14.83 7.31 -8.26
N TYR A 11 -13.82 7.09 -7.43
CA TYR A 11 -12.55 6.50 -7.86
C TYR A 11 -12.73 5.07 -8.36
N LEU A 12 -13.46 4.22 -7.63
CA LEU A 12 -13.65 2.80 -8.00
C LEU A 12 -14.47 2.61 -9.28
N GLU A 13 -15.32 3.57 -9.61
CA GLU A 13 -16.16 3.58 -10.82
C GLU A 13 -15.51 4.33 -12.00
N ALA A 14 -14.40 5.05 -11.76
CA ALA A 14 -13.70 5.79 -12.81
C ALA A 14 -12.93 4.88 -13.75
N ASN A 15 -12.78 5.31 -15.00
CA ASN A 15 -11.81 4.71 -15.91
C ASN A 15 -10.43 5.31 -15.63
N LEU A 16 -9.42 4.46 -15.52
CA LEU A 16 -8.04 4.92 -15.35
C LEU A 16 -7.39 5.19 -16.71
N THR A 17 -6.58 6.24 -16.76
CA THR A 17 -5.72 6.52 -17.90
C THR A 17 -4.32 6.02 -17.58
N PHE A 18 -3.80 5.08 -18.39
CA PHE A 18 -2.47 4.50 -18.25
C PHE A 18 -1.52 5.13 -19.26
N ALA A 19 -0.58 5.91 -18.78
CA ALA A 19 0.56 6.40 -19.55
C ALA A 19 1.84 5.65 -19.15
N SER A 20 2.93 5.85 -19.88
CA SER A 20 4.23 5.22 -19.58
C SER A 20 4.84 5.70 -18.27
N ASP A 21 4.50 6.93 -17.87
CA ASP A 21 5.07 7.63 -16.73
C ASP A 21 4.10 7.81 -15.54
N LYS A 22 2.81 7.50 -15.73
CA LYS A 22 1.80 7.69 -14.67
C LYS A 22 0.49 6.96 -14.92
N ILE A 23 -0.28 6.80 -13.84
CA ILE A 23 -1.69 6.43 -13.86
C ILE A 23 -2.49 7.60 -13.32
N THR A 24 -3.54 8.00 -14.04
CA THR A 24 -4.43 9.10 -13.65
C THR A 24 -5.90 8.71 -13.78
N TRP A 25 -6.78 9.47 -13.15
CA TRP A 25 -8.23 9.41 -13.33
C TRP A 25 -8.84 10.82 -13.26
N VAL A 26 -10.04 10.98 -13.80
CA VAL A 26 -10.77 12.26 -13.75
C VAL A 26 -11.82 12.15 -12.65
N SER A 27 -11.75 13.06 -11.67
CA SER A 27 -12.68 13.08 -10.56
C SER A 27 -14.06 13.63 -10.96
N ASP A 28 -15.05 13.47 -10.08
CA ASP A 28 -16.39 14.04 -10.19
C ASP A 28 -16.40 15.60 -10.26
N LEU A 29 -15.28 16.22 -9.84
CA LEU A 29 -15.06 17.67 -9.98
C LEU A 29 -14.38 18.04 -11.31
N ASN A 30 -14.23 17.08 -12.22
CA ASN A 30 -13.59 17.23 -13.52
C ASN A 30 -12.11 17.68 -13.42
N ASP A 31 -11.44 17.34 -12.32
CA ASP A 31 -9.99 17.50 -12.16
C ASP A 31 -9.26 16.17 -12.37
N THR A 32 -8.09 16.24 -13.02
CA THR A 32 -7.23 15.07 -13.21
C THR A 32 -6.44 14.81 -11.94
N ARG A 33 -6.48 13.57 -11.44
CA ARG A 33 -5.77 13.12 -10.25
C ARG A 33 -4.81 11.99 -10.59
N GLU A 34 -3.64 12.03 -9.98
CA GLU A 34 -2.65 10.98 -10.07
C GLU A 34 -2.99 9.83 -9.11
N VAL A 35 -2.83 8.60 -9.60
CA VAL A 35 -2.83 7.38 -8.80
C VAL A 35 -1.41 7.03 -8.40
N GLN A 36 -0.49 7.05 -9.37
CA GLN A 36 0.93 6.81 -9.17
C GLN A 36 1.73 7.36 -10.36
N MET A 37 2.99 7.76 -10.11
CA MET A 37 3.89 8.30 -11.11
C MET A 37 5.25 7.60 -11.09
N SER A 38 5.88 7.43 -12.26
CA SER A 38 7.14 6.69 -12.42
C SER A 38 8.31 7.29 -11.64
N TRP A 39 8.31 8.59 -11.36
CA TRP A 39 9.35 9.24 -10.55
C TRP A 39 9.37 8.76 -9.09
N GLU A 40 8.30 8.10 -8.61
CA GLU A 40 8.21 7.49 -7.28
C GLU A 40 9.05 6.21 -7.16
N GLN A 41 9.49 5.63 -8.28
CA GLN A 41 10.25 4.38 -8.31
C GLN A 41 11.44 4.33 -7.34
N PRO A 42 12.33 5.34 -7.26
CA PRO A 42 13.44 5.32 -6.31
C PRO A 42 12.97 5.26 -4.84
N ILE A 43 11.83 5.88 -4.57
CA ILE A 43 11.20 5.88 -3.24
C ILE A 43 10.74 4.47 -2.88
N HIS A 44 9.99 3.82 -3.77
CA HIS A 44 9.52 2.45 -3.58
C HIS A 44 10.67 1.45 -3.42
N THR A 45 11.72 1.59 -4.26
CA THR A 45 12.92 0.76 -4.16
C THR A 45 13.58 0.93 -2.79
N LYS A 46 13.77 2.19 -2.35
CA LYS A 46 14.40 2.47 -1.07
C LYS A 46 13.59 1.97 0.12
N ALA A 47 12.26 2.11 0.07
CA ALA A 47 11.37 1.58 1.10
C ALA A 47 11.49 0.06 1.22
N ALA A 48 11.48 -0.67 0.10
CA ALA A 48 11.66 -2.11 0.10
C ALA A 48 13.05 -2.53 0.64
N GLU A 49 14.13 -1.83 0.25
CA GLU A 49 15.48 -2.08 0.76
C GLU A 49 15.58 -1.94 2.28
N LEU A 50 14.92 -0.95 2.85
CA LEU A 50 14.97 -0.65 4.29
C LEU A 50 14.07 -1.56 5.13
N CYS A 51 12.97 -2.05 4.54
CA CYS A 51 11.92 -2.71 5.29
C CYS A 51 11.80 -4.21 5.06
N VAL A 52 12.36 -4.76 3.98
CA VAL A 52 12.17 -6.17 3.62
C VAL A 52 13.47 -6.94 3.64
N GLU A 53 13.47 -8.03 4.38
CA GLU A 53 14.55 -9.04 4.40
C GLU A 53 14.09 -10.30 3.64
N ALA A 54 15.06 -11.11 3.19
CA ALA A 54 14.75 -12.38 2.54
C ALA A 54 14.00 -13.30 3.53
N GLY A 55 12.89 -13.87 3.09
CA GLY A 55 12.08 -14.75 3.92
C GLY A 55 10.94 -14.03 4.70
N ASP A 56 10.84 -12.72 4.61
CA ASP A 56 9.75 -11.95 5.26
C ASP A 56 8.36 -12.27 4.69
N HIS A 57 7.36 -12.12 5.52
CA HIS A 57 5.96 -12.03 5.12
C HIS A 57 5.57 -10.56 4.98
N VAL A 58 5.24 -10.14 3.76
CA VAL A 58 5.06 -8.73 3.43
C VAL A 58 3.61 -8.42 3.05
N LEU A 59 3.11 -7.29 3.53
CA LEU A 59 1.84 -6.69 3.10
C LEU A 59 2.09 -5.38 2.35
N GLU A 60 1.58 -5.30 1.14
CA GLU A 60 1.50 -4.09 0.33
C GLU A 60 0.04 -3.65 0.20
N CYS A 61 -0.25 -2.39 0.52
CA CYS A 61 -1.57 -1.80 0.38
C CYS A 61 -1.60 -0.88 -0.85
N GLY A 62 -2.28 -1.34 -1.92
CA GLY A 62 -2.32 -0.70 -3.23
C GLY A 62 -1.22 -1.21 -4.16
N PHE A 63 -1.60 -1.59 -5.39
CA PHE A 63 -0.66 -2.11 -6.41
C PHE A 63 -0.09 -1.00 -7.32
N GLY A 64 -0.95 -0.07 -7.74
CA GLY A 64 -0.58 1.02 -8.63
C GLY A 64 0.07 0.56 -9.94
N MET A 65 1.29 1.04 -10.22
CA MET A 65 2.11 0.65 -11.38
C MET A 65 2.92 -0.64 -11.13
N GLY A 66 2.85 -1.24 -9.93
CA GLY A 66 3.62 -2.42 -9.55
C GLY A 66 5.08 -2.15 -9.15
N MET A 67 5.48 -0.89 -9.04
CA MET A 67 6.86 -0.52 -8.74
C MET A 67 7.32 -0.99 -7.36
N LEU A 68 6.46 -0.85 -6.34
CA LEU A 68 6.74 -1.37 -5.01
C LEU A 68 6.71 -2.89 -5.00
N ALA A 69 5.76 -3.49 -5.70
CA ALA A 69 5.63 -4.93 -5.83
C ALA A 69 6.88 -5.57 -6.44
N ASP A 70 7.45 -4.97 -7.49
CA ASP A 70 8.73 -5.42 -8.08
C ASP A 70 9.89 -5.27 -7.08
N ALA A 71 9.97 -4.13 -6.39
CA ALA A 71 11.02 -3.88 -5.41
C ALA A 71 10.96 -4.87 -4.22
N ILE A 72 9.76 -5.19 -3.73
CA ILE A 72 9.55 -6.21 -2.67
C ILE A 72 9.97 -7.59 -3.17
N GLN A 73 9.55 -8.00 -4.38
CA GLN A 73 9.90 -9.31 -4.93
C GLN A 73 11.41 -9.47 -5.15
N ALA A 74 12.11 -8.41 -5.49
CA ALA A 74 13.58 -8.42 -5.60
C ALA A 74 14.29 -8.71 -4.26
N ARG A 75 13.58 -8.61 -3.12
CA ARG A 75 14.10 -8.95 -1.78
C ARG A 75 13.84 -10.40 -1.38
N ASN A 76 13.23 -11.24 -2.24
CA ASN A 76 12.91 -12.64 -1.98
C ASN A 76 12.05 -12.88 -0.72
N PRO A 77 10.87 -12.27 -0.59
CA PRO A 77 9.99 -12.51 0.54
C PRO A 77 9.44 -13.94 0.53
N ALA A 78 9.17 -14.51 1.73
CA ALA A 78 8.49 -15.80 1.85
C ALA A 78 7.04 -15.73 1.37
N SER A 79 6.37 -14.60 1.65
CA SER A 79 5.04 -14.32 1.09
C SER A 79 4.84 -12.82 0.88
N HIS A 80 4.06 -12.48 -0.15
CA HIS A 80 3.72 -11.10 -0.48
C HIS A 80 2.21 -11.00 -0.72
N THR A 81 1.50 -10.40 0.22
CA THR A 81 0.07 -10.09 0.10
C THR A 81 -0.08 -8.67 -0.41
N ILE A 82 -0.84 -8.49 -1.49
CA ILE A 82 -1.16 -7.18 -2.08
C ILE A 82 -2.66 -6.96 -1.99
N THR A 83 -3.09 -5.87 -1.34
CA THR A 83 -4.49 -5.46 -1.38
C THR A 83 -4.67 -4.39 -2.44
N GLU A 84 -5.65 -4.55 -3.32
CA GLU A 84 -5.99 -3.56 -4.35
C GLU A 84 -7.50 -3.51 -4.50
N SER A 85 -8.07 -2.32 -4.65
CA SER A 85 -9.52 -2.13 -4.70
C SER A 85 -10.04 -1.68 -6.06
N HIS A 86 -9.20 -1.06 -6.89
CA HIS A 86 -9.64 -0.59 -8.21
C HIS A 86 -9.67 -1.75 -9.22
N PRO A 87 -10.80 -2.01 -9.93
CA PRO A 87 -10.94 -3.18 -10.82
C PRO A 87 -9.86 -3.32 -11.89
N GLU A 88 -9.47 -2.19 -12.52
CA GLU A 88 -8.43 -2.21 -13.55
C GLU A 88 -7.04 -2.51 -12.98
N LEU A 89 -6.75 -2.03 -11.77
CA LEU A 89 -5.47 -2.31 -11.09
C LEU A 89 -5.44 -3.74 -10.54
N ILE A 90 -6.56 -4.28 -10.07
CA ILE A 90 -6.70 -5.70 -9.71
C ILE A 90 -6.35 -6.58 -10.90
N THR A 91 -6.88 -6.26 -12.08
CA THR A 91 -6.59 -7.00 -13.32
C THR A 91 -5.08 -6.98 -13.64
N LYS A 92 -4.42 -5.82 -13.50
CA LYS A 92 -2.97 -5.69 -13.70
C LYS A 92 -2.18 -6.44 -12.64
N ALA A 93 -2.55 -6.34 -11.37
CA ALA A 93 -1.90 -7.04 -10.26
C ALA A 93 -1.97 -8.56 -10.43
N LYS A 94 -3.12 -9.09 -10.83
CA LYS A 94 -3.29 -10.52 -11.15
C LYS A 94 -2.41 -10.96 -12.32
N ALA A 95 -2.36 -10.17 -13.40
CA ALA A 95 -1.49 -10.46 -14.54
C ALA A 95 -0.01 -10.45 -14.14
N TRP A 96 0.41 -9.48 -13.34
CA TRP A 96 1.76 -9.39 -12.80
C TRP A 96 2.12 -10.57 -11.87
N ALA A 97 1.14 -11.07 -11.08
CA ALA A 97 1.33 -12.17 -10.14
C ALA A 97 1.47 -13.56 -10.80
N VAL A 98 1.17 -13.68 -12.10
CA VAL A 98 1.28 -14.96 -12.82
C VAL A 98 2.69 -15.55 -12.67
N GLY A 99 2.77 -16.80 -12.24
CA GLY A 99 4.05 -17.50 -12.00
C GLY A 99 4.74 -17.19 -10.68
N LYS A 100 4.20 -16.30 -9.85
CA LYS A 100 4.74 -15.96 -8.52
C LYS A 100 3.95 -16.70 -7.42
N SER A 101 4.40 -17.88 -7.02
CA SER A 101 3.71 -18.75 -6.06
C SER A 101 3.61 -18.17 -4.64
N ASN A 102 4.45 -17.19 -4.31
CA ASN A 102 4.48 -16.50 -3.01
C ASN A 102 3.61 -15.24 -2.97
N VAL A 103 2.90 -14.90 -4.07
CA VAL A 103 2.07 -13.68 -4.16
C VAL A 103 0.60 -14.02 -4.01
N ARG A 104 -0.10 -13.23 -3.18
CA ARG A 104 -1.55 -13.26 -2.99
C ARG A 104 -2.14 -11.89 -3.28
N ILE A 105 -3.08 -11.79 -4.23
CA ILE A 105 -3.86 -10.58 -4.49
C ILE A 105 -5.19 -10.66 -3.71
N VAL A 106 -5.48 -9.62 -2.93
CA VAL A 106 -6.73 -9.42 -2.20
C VAL A 106 -7.50 -8.28 -2.88
N GLU A 107 -8.64 -8.62 -3.48
CA GLU A 107 -9.45 -7.73 -4.32
C GLU A 107 -10.34 -6.81 -3.49
N ASP A 108 -9.74 -6.11 -2.55
CA ASP A 108 -10.40 -5.12 -1.68
C ASP A 108 -9.31 -4.29 -0.98
N THR A 109 -9.74 -3.46 -0.04
CA THR A 109 -8.83 -2.69 0.80
C THR A 109 -8.22 -3.57 1.90
N TRP A 110 -7.15 -3.07 2.53
CA TRP A 110 -6.52 -3.71 3.68
C TRP A 110 -7.48 -3.97 4.85
N TYR A 111 -8.64 -3.30 4.92
CA TYR A 111 -9.64 -3.51 5.96
C TYR A 111 -10.18 -4.95 5.99
N THR A 112 -10.32 -5.60 4.84
CA THR A 112 -10.82 -6.98 4.77
C THR A 112 -9.92 -7.97 5.49
N LEU A 113 -8.62 -7.66 5.55
CA LEU A 113 -7.65 -8.49 6.28
C LEU A 113 -7.84 -8.46 7.81
N LEU A 114 -8.65 -7.55 8.35
CA LEU A 114 -8.95 -7.55 9.79
C LEU A 114 -9.63 -8.84 10.26
N SER A 115 -10.42 -9.48 9.40
CA SER A 115 -11.06 -10.77 9.67
C SER A 115 -10.08 -11.95 9.71
N GLU A 116 -8.89 -11.80 9.16
CA GLU A 116 -7.85 -12.84 9.15
C GLU A 116 -7.04 -12.80 10.44
N HIS A 117 -7.57 -13.33 11.54
CA HIS A 117 -7.01 -13.16 12.90
C HIS A 117 -5.58 -13.70 13.09
N HIS A 118 -5.14 -14.65 12.27
CA HIS A 118 -3.83 -15.33 12.44
C HIS A 118 -2.75 -14.82 11.51
N THR A 119 -3.08 -14.02 10.49
CA THR A 119 -2.09 -13.51 9.54
C THR A 119 -1.35 -12.32 10.13
N ARG A 120 -0.02 -12.38 10.15
CA ARG A 120 0.87 -11.32 10.63
C ARG A 120 2.02 -11.13 9.64
N TYR A 121 2.56 -9.91 9.59
CA TYR A 121 3.56 -9.48 8.62
C TYR A 121 4.82 -8.96 9.30
N ASP A 122 5.95 -9.15 8.62
CA ASP A 122 7.27 -8.61 9.00
C ASP A 122 7.45 -7.20 8.45
N ALA A 123 6.82 -6.88 7.31
CA ALA A 123 6.80 -5.54 6.74
C ALA A 123 5.40 -5.18 6.21
N ILE A 124 4.97 -3.94 6.42
CA ILE A 124 3.68 -3.41 5.97
C ILE A 124 3.87 -2.06 5.28
N PHE A 125 3.36 -1.95 4.06
CA PHE A 125 3.50 -0.76 3.21
C PHE A 125 2.14 -0.14 2.88
N GLN A 126 2.05 1.19 3.01
CA GLN A 126 0.95 2.01 2.51
C GLN A 126 1.52 3.26 1.85
N LEU A 127 2.03 3.13 0.63
CA LEU A 127 2.66 4.22 -0.11
C LEU A 127 1.69 4.89 -1.09
N PHE A 128 0.51 5.25 -0.63
CA PHE A 128 -0.46 6.07 -1.36
C PHE A 128 -0.99 7.21 -0.50
N ALA A 129 -1.21 8.35 -1.16
CA ALA A 129 -1.65 9.56 -0.49
C ALA A 129 -3.12 9.52 -0.11
N TYR A 130 -3.41 9.71 1.17
CA TYR A 130 -4.73 10.13 1.60
C TYR A 130 -4.64 11.47 2.31
N ALA A 131 -5.50 12.40 1.92
CA ALA A 131 -5.62 13.70 2.57
C ALA A 131 -6.38 13.65 3.91
N ASP A 132 -6.60 12.46 4.49
CA ASP A 132 -7.45 12.27 5.66
C ASP A 132 -6.67 11.68 6.84
N ASN A 133 -6.48 12.50 7.87
CA ASN A 133 -5.86 12.09 9.14
C ASN A 133 -6.57 10.92 9.83
N LEU A 134 -7.89 10.77 9.63
CA LEU A 134 -8.66 9.66 10.20
C LEU A 134 -8.26 8.33 9.58
N LEU A 135 -8.00 8.31 8.28
CA LEU A 135 -7.57 7.08 7.59
C LEU A 135 -6.16 6.65 8.04
N HIS A 136 -5.25 7.60 8.26
CA HIS A 136 -3.94 7.32 8.86
C HIS A 136 -4.08 6.69 10.26
N THR A 137 -4.96 7.21 11.09
CA THR A 137 -5.22 6.64 12.43
C THR A 137 -5.75 5.21 12.32
N LYS A 138 -6.70 4.96 11.44
CA LYS A 138 -7.26 3.62 11.20
C LYS A 138 -6.21 2.65 10.64
N PHE A 139 -5.35 3.12 9.73
CA PHE A 139 -4.26 2.30 9.22
C PHE A 139 -3.25 1.94 10.31
N ARG A 140 -2.89 2.87 11.18
CA ARG A 140 -2.01 2.58 12.33
C ARG A 140 -2.58 1.50 13.24
N HIS A 141 -3.87 1.55 13.55
CA HIS A 141 -4.56 0.50 14.30
C HIS A 141 -4.53 -0.84 13.57
N PHE A 142 -4.81 -0.83 12.27
CA PHE A 142 -4.72 -2.03 11.44
C PHE A 142 -3.30 -2.61 11.46
N ALA A 143 -2.29 -1.79 11.20
CA ALA A 143 -0.90 -2.22 11.16
C ALA A 143 -0.47 -2.86 12.49
N ARG A 144 -0.83 -2.28 13.64
CA ARG A 144 -0.60 -2.88 14.96
C ARG A 144 -1.20 -4.28 15.09
N ASN A 145 -2.42 -4.49 14.62
CA ASN A 145 -3.09 -5.79 14.67
C ASN A 145 -2.48 -6.83 13.73
N LYS A 146 -1.76 -6.39 12.70
CA LYS A 146 -1.19 -7.24 11.65
C LYS A 146 0.34 -7.35 11.73
N ALA A 147 0.98 -6.58 12.57
CA ALA A 147 2.42 -6.61 12.78
C ALA A 147 2.86 -7.86 13.58
N LYS A 148 3.97 -8.47 13.18
CA LYS A 148 4.80 -9.32 14.04
C LYS A 148 5.65 -8.45 14.96
N PRO A 149 6.27 -8.99 16.02
CA PRO A 149 7.35 -8.30 16.73
C PRO A 149 8.41 -7.81 15.74
N ASN A 150 8.89 -6.58 15.93
CA ASN A 150 9.88 -5.91 15.05
C ASN A 150 9.41 -5.65 13.60
N CYS A 151 8.11 -5.72 13.33
CA CYS A 151 7.55 -5.39 12.02
C CYS A 151 7.89 -3.95 11.62
N LYS A 152 8.38 -3.78 10.41
CA LYS A 152 8.63 -2.46 9.82
C LYS A 152 7.38 -1.98 9.10
N VAL A 153 6.87 -0.80 9.48
CA VAL A 153 5.68 -0.21 8.89
C VAL A 153 6.05 1.11 8.26
N THR A 154 5.75 1.29 6.99
CA THR A 154 5.96 2.56 6.29
C THR A 154 4.69 3.04 5.59
N TRP A 155 4.47 4.33 5.59
CA TRP A 155 3.36 4.96 4.87
C TRP A 155 3.78 6.31 4.30
N TRP A 156 3.03 6.76 3.30
CA TRP A 156 3.24 8.07 2.71
C TRP A 156 2.79 9.17 3.66
N ASN A 157 3.71 10.07 4.02
CA ASN A 157 3.41 11.18 4.93
C ASN A 157 3.52 12.51 4.20
N PHE A 158 2.37 13.16 3.99
CA PHE A 158 2.30 14.52 3.46
C PHE A 158 2.15 15.54 4.59
N THR A 159 3.04 15.57 5.54
CA THR A 159 3.06 16.68 6.49
C THR A 159 3.85 17.82 5.86
N ALA A 160 3.19 18.95 5.58
CA ALA A 160 3.85 20.15 5.09
C ALA A 160 5.00 20.52 6.05
N GLY A 161 6.24 20.56 5.53
CA GLY A 161 7.43 20.92 6.29
C GLY A 161 8.34 19.77 6.74
N THR A 162 7.99 18.51 6.47
CA THR A 162 8.94 17.40 6.67
C THR A 162 9.75 17.18 5.40
N THR A 163 11.08 17.23 5.52
CA THR A 163 12.02 16.92 4.42
C THR A 163 12.21 15.43 4.20
N ASP A 164 11.65 14.59 5.09
CA ASP A 164 11.72 13.14 5.00
C ASP A 164 10.33 12.61 4.59
N PRO A 165 10.18 12.12 3.35
CA PRO A 165 8.94 11.51 2.88
C PRO A 165 8.63 10.16 3.54
N PHE A 166 9.57 9.61 4.32
CA PHE A 166 9.42 8.33 4.99
C PHE A 166 9.40 8.47 6.50
N MET A 167 8.35 7.95 7.13
CA MET A 167 8.42 7.62 8.54
C MET A 167 8.51 6.11 8.66
N LEU A 168 9.67 5.63 9.09
CA LEU A 168 9.88 4.25 9.48
C LEU A 168 9.51 4.13 10.96
N PHE A 169 8.59 3.24 11.27
CA PHE A 169 8.26 2.91 12.66
C PHE A 169 8.59 1.44 12.91
N ASP A 170 9.49 1.19 13.82
CA ASP A 170 9.59 -0.11 14.42
C ASP A 170 8.36 -0.31 15.32
N CYS A 171 7.63 -1.41 15.11
CA CYS A 171 6.57 -1.80 16.03
C CYS A 171 7.23 -2.43 17.26
N PRO A 172 7.20 -1.78 18.43
CA PRO A 172 7.69 -2.42 19.65
C PRO A 172 6.86 -3.66 19.99
N GLU A 173 7.42 -4.53 20.82
CA GLU A 173 6.75 -5.75 21.29
C GLU A 173 5.32 -5.47 21.77
N PRO A 174 4.36 -6.38 21.53
CA PRO A 174 2.94 -6.18 21.86
C PRO A 174 2.65 -5.85 23.33
N THR A 175 3.55 -6.20 24.23
CA THR A 175 3.43 -5.95 25.67
C THR A 175 3.57 -4.47 26.06
N SER A 176 4.02 -3.60 25.18
CA SER A 176 4.16 -2.17 25.43
C SER A 176 2.93 -1.32 25.07
N TRP A 177 1.81 -1.96 24.71
CA TRP A 177 0.61 -1.31 24.18
C TRP A 177 -0.62 -1.39 25.10
N ALA A 178 -0.41 -1.75 26.39
CA ALA A 178 -1.48 -1.79 27.40
C ALA A 178 -1.92 -0.40 27.85
#